data_8b0c465be5990198f798864875f041a9
#
_entry.id   8b0c465be5990198f798864875f041a9
#
_cell.length_a   1.000
_cell.length_b   1.000
_cell.length_c   1.000
_cell.angle_alpha   90.00
_cell.angle_beta   90.00
_cell.angle_gamma   90.00
#
_symmetry.space_group_name_H-M   'P 1'
#
loop_
_entity.id
_entity.type
_entity.pdbx_description
1 polymer ?
#
loop_
_entity_poly.entity_id
_entity_poly.type
_entity_poly.pdbx_seq_one_letter_code
_entity_poly.pdbx_strand_id
1 'polypeptide(L)'
;METSATIKEKRLWLERYAQNVPGGFHCCADDPEKGYPFIYISDRFLEILGWEREEFAAKFDNRYTALVHPDDLESGLRYRNAENSTTYAQNGDSMFRLLGKNGYRWVTSAANRVEWRGDSCIVSTITDITPYMELREKLEQKNRAQKEALETANHNLLQMMQQMQDSADG
;
A
#
# COMPACT_ATOMS: atom_id res chain seq x y z
N MET A 1 -31.08 14.28 -4.77
CA MET A 1 -30.30 15.21 -3.92
C MET A 1 -30.30 14.67 -2.50
N GLU A 2 -29.16 14.27 -1.98
CA GLU A 2 -29.07 13.87 -0.57
C GLU A 2 -29.40 15.04 0.35
N THR A 3 -30.19 14.79 1.38
CA THR A 3 -30.47 15.82 2.39
C THR A 3 -29.24 15.99 3.31
N SER A 4 -29.02 17.19 3.82
CA SER A 4 -27.96 17.50 4.78
C SER A 4 -27.98 16.57 6.01
N ALA A 5 -29.16 16.12 6.44
CA ALA A 5 -29.35 15.15 7.52
C ALA A 5 -28.76 13.77 7.16
N THR A 6 -28.95 13.31 5.93
CA THR A 6 -28.46 12.02 5.43
C THR A 6 -26.93 11.98 5.41
N ILE A 7 -26.28 13.05 4.97
CA ILE A 7 -24.80 13.17 4.95
C ILE A 7 -24.24 13.15 6.37
N LYS A 8 -24.89 13.87 7.31
CA LYS A 8 -24.46 13.91 8.71
C LYS A 8 -24.56 12.54 9.39
N GLU A 9 -25.63 11.78 9.14
CA GLU A 9 -25.79 10.43 9.66
C GLU A 9 -24.77 9.45 9.09
N LYS A 10 -24.50 9.50 7.78
CA LYS A 10 -23.44 8.67 7.15
C LYS A 10 -22.09 8.95 7.80
N ARG A 11 -21.74 10.22 7.99
CA ARG A 11 -20.49 10.62 8.61
C ARG A 11 -20.37 10.12 10.05
N LEU A 12 -21.38 10.28 10.86
CA LEU A 12 -21.39 9.82 12.26
C LEU A 12 -21.23 8.29 12.35
N TRP A 13 -21.86 7.55 11.45
CA TRP A 13 -21.71 6.10 11.41
C TRP A 13 -20.26 5.70 11.03
N LEU A 14 -19.68 6.34 10.01
CA LEU A 14 -18.31 6.10 9.58
C LEU A 14 -17.30 6.45 10.68
N GLU A 15 -17.50 7.55 11.39
CA GLU A 15 -16.65 7.94 12.53
C GLU A 15 -16.66 6.87 13.63
N ARG A 16 -17.83 6.37 14.00
CA ARG A 16 -17.96 5.29 15.01
C ARG A 16 -17.31 3.98 14.53
N TYR A 17 -17.46 3.66 13.26
CA TYR A 17 -16.85 2.46 12.68
C TYR A 17 -15.33 2.58 12.63
N ALA A 18 -14.82 3.71 12.17
CA ALA A 18 -13.40 3.97 12.01
C ALA A 18 -12.59 3.88 13.32
N GLN A 19 -13.22 4.22 14.47
CA GLN A 19 -12.57 4.11 15.78
C GLN A 19 -12.27 2.68 16.21
N ASN A 20 -12.95 1.69 15.63
CA ASN A 20 -12.82 0.27 15.98
C ASN A 20 -12.07 -0.55 14.94
N VAL A 21 -11.62 0.08 13.85
CA VAL A 21 -10.91 -0.59 12.76
C VAL A 21 -9.41 -0.36 12.91
N PRO A 22 -8.60 -1.43 12.98
CA PRO A 22 -7.15 -1.27 12.95
C PRO A 22 -6.68 -0.73 11.61
N GLY A 23 -5.72 0.21 11.65
CA GLY A 23 -5.19 0.87 10.45
C GLY A 23 -5.89 2.16 10.07
N GLY A 24 -5.55 2.70 8.92
CA GLY A 24 -6.14 3.91 8.37
C GLY A 24 -7.42 3.58 7.62
N PHE A 25 -8.58 4.05 8.08
CA PHE A 25 -9.87 3.80 7.43
C PHE A 25 -10.25 4.95 6.50
N HIS A 26 -10.79 4.60 5.34
CA HIS A 26 -11.41 5.56 4.42
C HIS A 26 -12.62 4.96 3.71
N CYS A 27 -13.48 5.85 3.24
CA CYS A 27 -14.64 5.52 2.42
C CYS A 27 -14.66 6.44 1.19
N CYS A 28 -14.84 5.87 0.01
CA CYS A 28 -14.97 6.61 -1.25
C CYS A 28 -16.31 6.31 -1.91
N ALA A 29 -16.83 7.26 -2.68
CA ALA A 29 -17.90 6.97 -3.63
C ALA A 29 -17.35 6.02 -4.71
N ASP A 30 -18.19 5.10 -5.16
CA ASP A 30 -17.87 4.16 -6.25
C ASP A 30 -18.08 4.85 -7.61
N ASP A 31 -17.29 5.88 -7.87
CA ASP A 31 -17.35 6.72 -9.07
C ASP A 31 -15.95 6.81 -9.70
N PRO A 32 -15.62 5.88 -10.63
CA PRO A 32 -14.32 5.85 -11.28
C PRO A 32 -14.06 7.07 -12.17
N GLU A 33 -15.10 7.66 -12.77
CA GLU A 33 -14.96 8.82 -13.64
C GLU A 33 -14.47 10.06 -12.87
N LYS A 34 -14.87 10.17 -11.59
CA LYS A 34 -14.42 11.22 -10.68
C LYS A 34 -13.19 10.82 -9.85
N GLY A 35 -12.57 9.66 -10.13
CA GLY A 35 -11.38 9.20 -9.42
C GLY A 35 -11.64 8.73 -8.00
N TYR A 36 -12.82 8.16 -7.72
CA TYR A 36 -13.25 7.67 -6.41
C TYR A 36 -13.19 8.73 -5.32
N PRO A 37 -14.08 9.73 -5.33
CA PRO A 37 -14.07 10.81 -4.35
C PRO A 37 -14.20 10.30 -2.92
N PHE A 38 -13.41 10.86 -2.00
CA PHE A 38 -13.50 10.53 -0.59
C PHE A 38 -14.82 11.04 0.01
N ILE A 39 -15.54 10.15 0.70
CA ILE A 39 -16.69 10.46 1.56
C ILE A 39 -16.21 10.68 2.99
N TYR A 40 -15.24 9.86 3.43
CA TYR A 40 -14.69 9.91 4.77
C TYR A 40 -13.23 9.44 4.81
N ILE A 41 -12.44 10.07 5.67
CA ILE A 41 -11.05 9.70 5.94
C ILE A 41 -10.85 9.82 7.46
N SER A 42 -10.37 8.74 8.11
CA SER A 42 -10.03 8.74 9.53
C SER A 42 -8.73 9.52 9.80
N ASP A 43 -8.57 10.01 11.03
CA ASP A 43 -7.32 10.68 11.43
C ASP A 43 -6.14 9.71 11.31
N ARG A 44 -6.34 8.43 11.64
CA ARG A 44 -5.31 7.40 11.50
C ARG A 44 -4.84 7.20 10.05
N PHE A 45 -5.72 7.37 9.07
CA PHE A 45 -5.33 7.34 7.65
C PHE A 45 -4.37 8.49 7.31
N LEU A 46 -4.67 9.69 7.80
CA LEU A 46 -3.83 10.87 7.59
C LEU A 46 -2.49 10.75 8.32
N GLU A 47 -2.49 10.25 9.57
CA GLU A 47 -1.28 9.98 10.35
C GLU A 47 -0.32 9.02 9.63
N ILE A 48 -0.83 7.92 9.07
CA ILE A 48 -0.05 6.94 8.31
C ILE A 48 0.68 7.62 7.14
N LEU A 49 0.00 8.53 6.46
CA LEU A 49 0.55 9.23 5.30
C LEU A 49 1.29 10.52 5.68
N GLY A 50 1.19 10.97 6.93
CA GLY A 50 1.83 12.17 7.45
C GLY A 50 1.21 13.48 6.99
N TRP A 51 -0.06 13.48 6.57
CA TRP A 51 -0.77 14.66 6.09
C TRP A 51 -1.63 15.28 7.18
N GLU A 52 -1.62 16.62 7.24
CA GLU A 52 -2.68 17.35 7.92
C GLU A 52 -3.95 17.39 7.04
N ARG A 53 -5.12 17.43 7.66
CA ARG A 53 -6.41 17.30 6.96
C ARG A 53 -6.63 18.37 5.91
N GLU A 54 -6.29 19.60 6.21
CA GLU A 54 -6.43 20.76 5.33
C GLU A 54 -5.47 20.67 4.13
N GLU A 55 -4.21 20.28 4.39
CA GLU A 55 -3.21 20.08 3.34
C GLU A 55 -3.62 18.94 2.38
N PHE A 56 -4.11 17.85 2.95
CA PHE A 56 -4.60 16.70 2.18
C PHE A 56 -5.76 17.09 1.26
N ALA A 57 -6.75 17.79 1.81
CA ALA A 57 -7.92 18.24 1.04
C ALA A 57 -7.52 19.18 -0.11
N ALA A 58 -6.60 20.09 0.13
CA ALA A 58 -6.13 21.04 -0.88
C ALA A 58 -5.31 20.37 -2.00
N LYS A 59 -4.53 19.32 -1.66
CA LYS A 59 -3.60 18.69 -2.59
C LYS A 59 -4.28 17.68 -3.53
N PHE A 60 -5.20 16.88 -3.03
CA PHE A 60 -5.72 15.72 -3.77
C PHE A 60 -7.06 15.96 -4.45
N ASP A 61 -7.63 17.15 -4.33
CA ASP A 61 -8.90 17.52 -4.95
C ASP A 61 -9.98 16.43 -4.73
N ASN A 62 -10.01 15.91 -3.51
CA ASN A 62 -10.93 14.85 -3.07
C ASN A 62 -10.88 13.56 -3.90
N ARG A 63 -9.78 13.25 -4.62
CA ARG A 63 -9.64 12.09 -5.50
C ARG A 63 -8.68 11.05 -4.95
N TYR A 64 -9.17 9.83 -4.76
CA TYR A 64 -8.32 8.72 -4.33
C TYR A 64 -7.24 8.37 -5.36
N THR A 65 -7.58 8.41 -6.66
CA THR A 65 -6.62 8.10 -7.74
C THR A 65 -5.41 9.04 -7.74
N ALA A 66 -5.57 10.28 -7.28
CA ALA A 66 -4.47 11.24 -7.18
C ALA A 66 -3.46 10.90 -6.06
N LEU A 67 -3.86 10.05 -5.13
CA LEU A 67 -3.04 9.60 -4.02
C LEU A 67 -2.19 8.37 -4.37
N VAL A 68 -2.67 7.52 -5.29
CA VAL A 68 -2.00 6.27 -5.69
C VAL A 68 -0.81 6.57 -6.60
N HIS A 69 0.30 5.86 -6.40
CA HIS A 69 1.45 5.96 -7.30
C HIS A 69 1.04 5.60 -8.74
N PRO A 70 1.49 6.35 -9.78
CA PRO A 70 1.08 6.09 -11.16
C PRO A 70 1.27 4.65 -11.62
N ASP A 71 2.40 4.03 -11.31
CA ASP A 71 2.68 2.63 -11.71
C ASP A 71 1.80 1.61 -10.97
N ASP A 72 1.19 2.01 -9.85
CA ASP A 72 0.40 1.13 -9.00
C ASP A 72 -1.11 1.36 -9.17
N LEU A 73 -1.54 2.23 -10.09
CA LEU A 73 -2.95 2.54 -10.30
C LEU A 73 -3.79 1.29 -10.59
N GLU A 74 -3.29 0.38 -11.41
CA GLU A 74 -3.99 -0.87 -11.72
C GLU A 74 -4.12 -1.74 -10.47
N SER A 75 -3.04 -1.96 -9.72
CA SER A 75 -3.06 -2.76 -8.50
C SER A 75 -3.82 -2.09 -7.36
N GLY A 76 -3.66 -0.78 -7.18
CA GLY A 76 -4.36 0.01 -6.17
C GLY A 76 -5.87 0.16 -6.40
N LEU A 77 -6.33 -0.07 -7.65
CA LEU A 77 -7.73 0.00 -8.03
C LEU A 77 -8.36 -1.37 -8.34
N ARG A 78 -7.57 -2.44 -8.38
CA ARG A 78 -8.03 -3.80 -8.76
C ARG A 78 -9.24 -4.27 -7.95
N TYR A 79 -9.25 -4.00 -6.65
CA TYR A 79 -10.37 -4.34 -5.77
C TYR A 79 -11.62 -3.51 -6.01
N ARG A 80 -11.49 -2.35 -6.62
CA ARG A 80 -12.60 -1.45 -6.93
C ARG A 80 -13.34 -1.90 -8.18
N ASN A 81 -12.65 -2.63 -9.07
CA ASN A 81 -13.19 -3.11 -10.34
C ASN A 81 -13.77 -4.53 -10.26
N ALA A 82 -13.56 -5.26 -9.17
CA ALA A 82 -14.08 -6.61 -9.00
C ALA A 82 -15.55 -6.58 -8.54
N GLU A 83 -16.44 -7.21 -9.29
CA GLU A 83 -17.88 -7.22 -9.01
C GLU A 83 -18.28 -7.90 -7.69
N ASN A 84 -17.39 -8.71 -7.10
CA ASN A 84 -17.63 -9.47 -5.88
C ASN A 84 -16.38 -9.61 -5.02
N SER A 85 -15.73 -8.51 -4.62
CA SER A 85 -14.53 -8.65 -3.80
C SER A 85 -14.84 -8.66 -2.30
N THR A 86 -15.31 -9.78 -1.79
CA THR A 86 -15.10 -10.20 -0.39
C THR A 86 -13.71 -10.83 -0.21
N THR A 87 -12.80 -10.60 -1.11
CA THR A 87 -11.53 -11.29 -1.12
C THR A 87 -10.50 -10.49 -0.34
N TYR A 88 -10.22 -10.94 0.87
CA TYR A 88 -8.91 -10.68 1.48
C TYR A 88 -7.85 -11.09 0.47
N ALA A 89 -6.93 -10.21 0.17
CA ALA A 89 -5.82 -10.52 -0.72
C ALA A 89 -5.03 -11.71 -0.15
N GLN A 90 -5.29 -12.88 -0.64
CA GLN A 90 -4.59 -14.09 -0.21
C GLN A 90 -3.17 -14.21 -0.80
N ASN A 91 -2.77 -13.34 -1.74
CA ASN A 91 -1.55 -13.53 -2.52
C ASN A 91 -0.66 -12.29 -2.69
N GLY A 92 -0.64 -11.32 -1.77
CA GLY A 92 0.28 -10.18 -1.85
C GLY A 92 -0.07 -9.10 -2.90
N ASP A 93 -1.15 -9.27 -3.65
CA ASP A 93 -1.60 -8.37 -4.71
C ASP A 93 -2.26 -7.07 -4.20
N SER A 94 -2.31 -6.87 -2.89
CA SER A 94 -2.88 -5.68 -2.24
C SER A 94 -1.83 -4.65 -1.82
N MET A 95 -0.57 -4.87 -2.18
CA MET A 95 0.51 -3.94 -1.84
C MET A 95 0.67 -2.93 -2.96
N PHE A 96 0.61 -1.65 -2.61
CA PHE A 96 0.81 -0.53 -3.52
C PHE A 96 1.30 0.69 -2.75
N ARG A 97 1.70 1.72 -3.48
CA ARG A 97 2.24 2.95 -2.90
C ARG A 97 1.20 4.05 -2.89
N LEU A 98 1.07 4.71 -1.75
CA LEU A 98 0.32 5.95 -1.58
C LEU A 98 1.26 7.13 -1.32
N LEU A 99 0.92 8.29 -1.85
CA LEU A 99 1.71 9.50 -1.66
C LEU A 99 1.53 10.05 -0.24
N GLY A 100 2.56 9.88 0.57
CA GLY A 100 2.69 10.54 1.87
C GLY A 100 3.34 11.92 1.75
N LYS A 101 3.37 12.67 2.85
CA LYS A 101 3.98 14.01 2.91
C LYS A 101 5.48 14.00 2.60
N ASN A 102 6.17 12.96 3.06
CA ASN A 102 7.62 12.80 2.93
C ASN A 102 8.02 11.76 1.86
N GLY A 103 7.16 11.49 0.89
CA GLY A 103 7.39 10.49 -0.14
C GLY A 103 6.37 9.36 -0.09
N TYR A 104 6.50 8.42 -1.01
CA TYR A 104 5.58 7.30 -1.09
C TYR A 104 5.70 6.34 0.11
N ARG A 105 4.56 5.86 0.57
CA ARG A 105 4.43 4.83 1.60
C ARG A 105 3.90 3.56 0.98
N TRP A 106 4.55 2.45 1.27
CA TRP A 106 4.02 1.15 0.94
C TRP A 106 2.89 0.80 1.89
N VAL A 107 1.75 0.45 1.34
CA VAL A 107 0.59 0.05 2.11
C VAL A 107 0.03 -1.27 1.60
N THR A 108 -0.59 -2.01 2.50
CA THR A 108 -1.56 -3.04 2.13
C THR A 108 -2.95 -2.53 2.42
N SER A 109 -3.93 -2.94 1.61
CA SER A 109 -5.30 -2.48 1.74
C SER A 109 -6.29 -3.65 1.71
N ALA A 110 -7.30 -3.56 2.57
CA ALA A 110 -8.50 -4.38 2.51
C ALA A 110 -9.69 -3.48 2.16
N ALA A 111 -10.37 -3.77 1.06
CA ALA A 111 -11.47 -2.96 0.55
C ALA A 111 -12.71 -3.80 0.27
N ASN A 112 -13.87 -3.26 0.57
CA ASN A 112 -15.17 -3.86 0.28
C ASN A 112 -16.10 -2.83 -0.35
N ARG A 113 -16.87 -3.27 -1.36
CA ARG A 113 -17.99 -2.49 -1.88
C ARG A 113 -19.19 -2.68 -0.96
N VAL A 114 -19.82 -1.59 -0.57
CA VAL A 114 -21.01 -1.59 0.27
C VAL A 114 -22.07 -0.70 -0.37
N GLU A 115 -23.32 -1.11 -0.27
CA GLU A 115 -24.45 -0.27 -0.61
C GLU A 115 -24.96 0.45 0.63
N TRP A 116 -25.14 1.77 0.50
CA TRP A 116 -25.71 2.59 1.55
C TRP A 116 -26.83 3.44 0.99
N ARG A 117 -28.09 3.09 1.34
CA ARG A 117 -29.30 3.82 0.91
C ARG A 117 -29.38 4.02 -0.61
N GLY A 118 -28.94 3.01 -1.38
CA GLY A 118 -28.96 3.02 -2.84
C GLY A 118 -27.73 3.61 -3.51
N ASP A 119 -26.76 4.12 -2.74
CA ASP A 119 -25.47 4.56 -3.27
C ASP A 119 -24.40 3.47 -3.06
N SER A 120 -23.63 3.18 -4.08
CA SER A 120 -22.45 2.31 -3.97
C SER A 120 -21.26 3.07 -3.40
N CYS A 121 -20.64 2.51 -2.38
CA CYS A 121 -19.47 3.07 -1.73
C CYS A 121 -18.38 1.99 -1.57
N ILE A 122 -17.13 2.40 -1.54
CA ILE A 122 -16.01 1.52 -1.25
C ILE A 122 -15.44 1.90 0.11
N VAL A 123 -15.55 0.99 1.07
CA VAL A 123 -14.93 1.12 2.38
C VAL A 123 -13.62 0.35 2.38
N SER A 124 -12.58 0.96 2.94
CA SER A 124 -11.25 0.38 2.90
C SER A 124 -10.44 0.72 4.14
N THR A 125 -9.54 -0.19 4.50
CA THR A 125 -8.50 0.04 5.50
C THR A 125 -7.13 -0.09 4.86
N ILE A 126 -6.18 0.75 5.30
CA ILE A 126 -4.78 0.66 4.92
C ILE A 126 -3.91 0.36 6.14
N THR A 127 -2.86 -0.41 5.92
CA THR A 127 -1.79 -0.64 6.89
C THR A 127 -0.46 -0.26 6.26
N ASP A 128 0.34 0.55 6.96
CA ASP A 128 1.68 0.92 6.51
C ASP A 128 2.62 -0.28 6.65
N ILE A 129 3.17 -0.71 5.53
CA ILE A 129 4.17 -1.78 5.44
C ILE A 129 5.54 -1.26 4.98
N THR A 130 5.72 0.06 4.92
CA THR A 130 6.99 0.69 4.52
C THR A 130 8.17 0.17 5.35
N PRO A 131 8.08 0.07 6.69
CA PRO A 131 9.19 -0.46 7.49
C PRO A 131 9.55 -1.92 7.15
N TYR A 132 8.54 -2.72 6.82
CA TYR A 132 8.75 -4.10 6.37
C TYR A 132 9.46 -4.15 5.01
N MET A 133 9.03 -3.33 4.06
CA MET A 133 9.63 -3.27 2.72
C MET A 133 11.08 -2.78 2.78
N GLU A 134 11.38 -1.78 3.60
CA GLU A 134 12.75 -1.30 3.82
C GLU A 134 13.66 -2.38 4.46
N LEU A 135 13.13 -3.09 5.43
CA LEU A 135 13.88 -4.20 6.07
C LEU A 135 14.15 -5.34 5.08
N ARG A 136 13.16 -5.69 4.30
CA ARG A 136 13.27 -6.71 3.25
C ARG A 136 14.34 -6.34 2.24
N GLU A 137 14.32 -5.09 1.75
CA GLU A 137 15.32 -4.61 0.79
C GLU A 137 16.74 -4.66 1.36
N LYS A 138 16.94 -4.22 2.61
CA LYS A 138 18.24 -4.31 3.30
C LYS A 138 18.71 -5.76 3.42
N LEU A 139 17.81 -6.69 3.72
CA LEU A 139 18.13 -8.11 3.84
C LEU A 139 18.50 -8.70 2.48
N GLU A 140 17.77 -8.38 1.43
CA GLU A 140 18.06 -8.81 0.06
C GLU A 140 19.42 -8.30 -0.43
N GLN A 141 19.75 -7.02 -0.15
CA GLN A 141 21.05 -6.44 -0.46
C GLN A 141 22.20 -7.16 0.28
N LYS A 142 22.01 -7.43 1.59
CA LYS A 142 22.98 -8.16 2.40
C LYS A 142 23.19 -9.58 1.88
N ASN A 143 22.12 -10.29 1.55
CA ASN A 143 22.20 -11.65 1.01
C ASN A 143 22.92 -11.67 -0.33
N ARG A 144 22.67 -10.70 -1.21
CA ARG A 144 23.36 -10.57 -2.49
C ARG A 144 24.86 -10.36 -2.29
N ALA A 145 25.24 -9.42 -1.42
CA ALA A 145 26.65 -9.15 -1.13
C ALA A 145 27.37 -10.36 -0.52
N GLN A 146 26.70 -11.11 0.36
CA GLN A 146 27.25 -12.35 0.93
C GLN A 146 27.44 -13.43 -0.13
N LYS A 147 26.49 -13.59 -1.04
CA LYS A 147 26.59 -14.55 -2.14
C LYS A 147 27.77 -14.22 -3.06
N GLU A 148 27.92 -12.96 -3.47
CA GLU A 148 29.02 -12.48 -4.30
C GLU A 148 30.39 -12.71 -3.61
N ALA A 149 30.47 -12.41 -2.31
CA ALA A 149 31.70 -12.67 -1.52
C ALA A 149 32.04 -14.14 -1.45
N LEU A 150 31.03 -15.00 -1.25
CA LEU A 150 31.22 -16.46 -1.21
C LEU A 150 31.69 -17.02 -2.56
N GLU A 151 31.09 -16.58 -3.65
CA GLU A 151 31.45 -16.96 -5.02
C GLU A 151 32.92 -16.57 -5.32
N THR A 152 33.32 -15.36 -4.92
CA THR A 152 34.72 -14.88 -5.05
C THR A 152 35.66 -15.70 -4.22
N ALA A 153 35.33 -15.99 -2.96
CA ALA A 153 36.17 -16.81 -2.08
C ALA A 153 36.36 -18.24 -2.62
N ASN A 154 35.28 -18.85 -3.12
CA ASN A 154 35.32 -20.17 -3.73
C ASN A 154 36.18 -20.17 -5.01
N HIS A 155 36.06 -19.15 -5.84
CA HIS A 155 36.91 -19.02 -7.04
C HIS A 155 38.38 -18.92 -6.69
N ASN A 156 38.74 -18.09 -5.72
CA ASN A 156 40.12 -17.93 -5.26
C ASN A 156 40.65 -19.23 -4.66
N LEU A 157 39.86 -19.95 -3.89
CA LEU A 157 40.23 -21.23 -3.32
C LEU A 157 40.53 -22.27 -4.42
N LEU A 158 39.70 -22.37 -5.43
CA LEU A 158 39.90 -23.26 -6.59
C LEU A 158 41.20 -22.92 -7.34
N GLN A 159 41.49 -21.65 -7.55
CA GLN A 159 42.75 -21.21 -8.19
C GLN A 159 43.98 -21.60 -7.34
N MET A 160 43.92 -21.39 -6.02
CA MET A 160 45.02 -21.79 -5.13
C MET A 160 45.24 -23.30 -5.14
N MET A 161 44.15 -24.09 -5.12
CA MET A 161 44.26 -25.57 -5.18
C MET A 161 44.91 -26.01 -6.50
N GLN A 162 44.57 -25.42 -7.61
CA GLN A 162 45.13 -25.73 -8.92
C GLN A 162 46.62 -25.39 -9.00
N GLN A 163 47.03 -24.21 -8.47
CA GLN A 163 48.44 -23.83 -8.39
C GLN A 163 49.27 -24.76 -7.51
N MET A 164 48.71 -25.25 -6.39
CA MET A 164 49.38 -26.21 -5.51
C MET A 164 49.55 -27.56 -6.22
N GLN A 165 48.59 -28.01 -6.99
CA GLN A 165 48.65 -29.26 -7.74
C GLN A 165 49.72 -29.19 -8.84
N ASP A 166 49.72 -28.11 -9.63
CA ASP A 166 50.70 -27.87 -10.68
C ASP A 166 52.15 -27.79 -10.12
N SER A 167 52.29 -27.27 -8.89
CA SER A 167 53.59 -27.18 -8.22
C SER A 167 54.10 -28.53 -7.62
N ALA A 168 53.19 -29.48 -7.41
CA ALA A 168 53.52 -30.81 -6.88
C ALA A 168 53.91 -31.82 -7.99
N ASP A 169 53.44 -31.56 -9.24
CA ASP A 169 53.66 -32.45 -10.40
C ASP A 169 54.88 -32.02 -11.24
N GLY A 170 55.58 -30.95 -10.92
CA GLY A 170 56.79 -30.43 -11.58
C GLY A 170 58.04 -30.60 -10.75
#